data_87a4cac17fec2cf7a101271fdc0d3b8e
#
_entry.id   87a4cac17fec2cf7a101271fdc0d3b8e
#
_cell.length_a   1.000
_cell.length_b   1.000
_cell.length_c   1.000
_cell.angle_alpha   90.00
_cell.angle_beta   90.00
_cell.angle_gamma   90.00
#
_symmetry.space_group_name_H-M   'P 1'
#
loop_
_entity.id
_entity.type
_entity.pdbx_description
1 polymer ?
#
loop_
_entity_poly.entity_id
_entity_poly.type
_entity_poly.pdbx_seq_one_letter_code
_entity_poly.pdbx_strand_id
1 'polypeptide(L)'
;VCIAGNHEWMALESLKLMLNEITEEFIQTLDENQVMILLDWLRNGGKTTMDQFCKLSKEERQEVLDFIGDFEAYAELEIQGQKYLLVHAGLNDFYYKKPIEEYTIDDLLWTRTDYEMPYYEDKIVITGHTPTQTILGNDRPGYIYRKYNHIALDCGACSRNGRLAGICLETGKEYYSRE
;
A
#
# COMPACT_ATOMS: atom_id res chain seq x y z
N VAL A 1 -13.19 3.67 -2.87
CA VAL A 1 -12.25 3.74 -1.74
C VAL A 1 -10.85 3.44 -2.26
N CYS A 2 -9.88 4.26 -1.90
CA CYS A 2 -8.46 4.00 -2.12
C CYS A 2 -7.84 3.60 -0.78
N ILE A 3 -7.03 2.54 -0.78
CA ILE A 3 -6.29 2.10 0.41
C ILE A 3 -4.86 2.65 0.32
N ALA A 4 -4.41 3.31 1.37
CA ALA A 4 -3.05 3.82 1.47
C ALA A 4 -2.06 2.65 1.51
N GLY A 5 -0.99 2.76 0.72
CA GLY A 5 0.17 1.89 0.81
C GLY A 5 1.35 2.62 1.44
N ASN A 6 2.41 1.87 1.73
CA ASN A 6 3.64 2.45 2.26
C ASN A 6 4.28 3.48 1.32
N HIS A 7 4.12 3.33 0.00
CA HIS A 7 4.61 4.29 -0.97
C HIS A 7 3.79 5.59 -0.97
N GLU A 8 2.46 5.51 -0.85
CA GLU A 8 1.60 6.68 -0.70
C GLU A 8 1.90 7.41 0.61
N TRP A 9 2.13 6.67 1.71
CA TRP A 9 2.52 7.24 2.99
C TRP A 9 3.85 7.99 2.93
N MET A 10 4.90 7.35 2.37
CA MET A 10 6.20 8.01 2.15
C MET A 10 6.07 9.23 1.23
N ALA A 11 5.26 9.13 0.17
CA ALA A 11 5.02 10.25 -0.74
C ALA A 11 4.36 11.41 -0.01
N LEU A 12 3.29 11.15 0.74
CA LEU A 12 2.56 12.19 1.48
C LEU A 12 3.47 12.95 2.44
N GLU A 13 4.27 12.24 3.25
CA GLU A 13 5.19 12.86 4.20
C GLU A 13 6.30 13.66 3.49
N SER A 14 6.83 13.13 2.39
CA SER A 14 7.87 13.82 1.61
C SER A 14 7.34 15.02 0.84
N LEU A 15 6.19 14.89 0.18
CA LEU A 15 5.61 15.95 -0.64
C LEU A 15 5.08 17.11 0.19
N LYS A 16 4.63 16.88 1.43
CA LYS A 16 4.30 17.97 2.39
C LYS A 16 5.48 18.93 2.58
N LEU A 17 6.70 18.41 2.66
CA LEU A 17 7.90 19.22 2.77
C LEU A 17 8.17 20.05 1.50
N MET A 18 7.63 19.62 0.36
CA MET A 18 7.84 20.22 -0.96
C MET A 18 6.67 21.10 -1.43
N LEU A 19 5.71 21.38 -0.58
CA LEU A 19 4.54 22.21 -0.93
C LEU A 19 4.97 23.63 -1.36
N ASN A 20 5.99 24.19 -0.72
CA ASN A 20 6.59 25.46 -1.08
C ASN A 20 7.80 25.26 -2.00
N GLU A 21 8.35 26.37 -2.51
CA GLU A 21 9.58 26.30 -3.33
C GLU A 21 10.75 25.73 -2.53
N ILE A 22 11.47 24.79 -3.16
CA ILE A 22 12.67 24.20 -2.59
C ILE A 22 13.85 25.14 -2.90
N THR A 23 14.20 25.96 -1.92
CA THR A 23 15.38 26.85 -1.98
C THR A 23 16.53 26.26 -1.15
N GLU A 24 17.75 26.73 -1.36
CA GLU A 24 18.90 26.34 -0.53
C GLU A 24 18.65 26.67 0.95
N GLU A 25 18.00 27.81 1.22
CA GLU A 25 17.62 28.22 2.57
C GLU A 25 16.61 27.23 3.19
N PHE A 26 15.60 26.81 2.42
CA PHE A 26 14.65 25.80 2.88
C PHE A 26 15.34 24.47 3.22
N ILE A 27 16.25 23.99 2.37
CA ILE A 27 16.99 22.75 2.62
C ILE A 27 17.78 22.81 3.94
N GLN A 28 18.33 23.98 4.27
CA GLN A 28 19.06 24.19 5.53
C GLN A 28 18.14 24.19 6.77
N THR A 29 16.83 24.37 6.61
CA THR A 29 15.86 24.32 7.71
C THR A 29 15.37 22.91 8.04
N LEU A 30 15.62 21.92 7.16
CA LEU A 30 15.19 20.55 7.38
C LEU A 30 15.97 19.92 8.54
N ASP A 31 15.26 19.29 9.45
CA ASP A 31 15.87 18.49 10.49
C ASP A 31 16.29 17.11 9.97
N GLU A 32 17.04 16.35 10.79
CA GLU A 32 17.56 15.04 10.41
C GLU A 32 16.45 14.06 10.04
N ASN A 33 15.30 14.08 10.74
CA ASN A 33 14.18 13.19 10.47
C ASN A 33 13.53 13.50 9.11
N GLN A 34 13.32 14.78 8.81
CA GLN A 34 12.79 15.22 7.52
C GLN A 34 13.70 14.84 6.35
N VAL A 35 15.03 14.97 6.54
CA VAL A 35 16.01 14.52 5.55
C VAL A 35 15.93 13.00 5.36
N MET A 36 15.80 12.23 6.42
CA MET A 36 15.67 10.76 6.33
C MET A 36 14.41 10.33 5.59
N ILE A 37 13.25 10.95 5.86
CA ILE A 37 11.98 10.70 5.16
C ILE A 37 12.16 10.91 3.64
N LEU A 38 12.75 12.01 3.23
CA LEU A 38 13.04 12.30 1.82
C LEU A 38 13.98 11.28 1.19
N LEU A 39 15.06 10.92 1.87
CA LEU A 39 16.05 9.96 1.38
C LEU A 39 15.44 8.56 1.23
N ASP A 40 14.64 8.12 2.19
CA ASP A 40 14.00 6.82 2.14
C ASP A 40 12.97 6.74 1.02
N TRP A 41 12.19 7.80 0.81
CA TRP A 41 11.28 7.85 -0.33
C TRP A 41 12.01 7.84 -1.67
N LEU A 42 13.11 8.60 -1.81
CA LEU A 42 13.94 8.60 -3.02
C LEU A 42 14.54 7.23 -3.31
N ARG A 43 15.06 6.52 -2.30
CA ARG A 43 15.58 5.14 -2.41
C ARG A 43 14.52 4.15 -2.86
N ASN A 44 13.27 4.39 -2.48
CA ASN A 44 12.11 3.59 -2.87
C ASN A 44 11.45 4.05 -4.19
N GLY A 45 12.15 4.84 -5.01
CA GLY A 45 11.69 5.19 -6.37
C GLY A 45 10.89 6.49 -6.45
N GLY A 46 10.80 7.30 -5.40
CA GLY A 46 10.02 8.52 -5.33
C GLY A 46 10.46 9.65 -6.29
N LYS A 47 11.69 9.55 -6.84
CA LYS A 47 12.26 10.60 -7.69
C LYS A 47 11.37 11.02 -8.85
N THR A 48 10.77 10.06 -9.57
CA THR A 48 9.93 10.37 -10.74
C THR A 48 8.69 11.17 -10.34
N THR A 49 8.07 10.81 -9.22
CA THR A 49 6.91 11.52 -8.67
C THR A 49 7.32 12.92 -8.20
N MET A 50 8.43 13.03 -7.50
CA MET A 50 8.99 14.30 -7.05
C MET A 50 9.25 15.27 -8.22
N ASP A 51 9.92 14.79 -9.28
CA ASP A 51 10.25 15.59 -10.46
C ASP A 51 9.00 16.13 -11.18
N GLN A 52 7.87 15.41 -11.09
CA GLN A 52 6.59 15.87 -11.65
C GLN A 52 5.85 16.80 -10.69
N PHE A 53 5.81 16.49 -9.42
CA PHE A 53 5.19 17.31 -8.39
C PHE A 53 5.79 18.74 -8.35
N CYS A 54 7.11 18.86 -8.47
CA CYS A 54 7.78 20.14 -8.50
C CYS A 54 7.42 21.03 -9.70
N LYS A 55 6.80 20.49 -10.76
CA LYS A 55 6.33 21.26 -11.92
C LYS A 55 4.94 21.83 -11.75
N LEU A 56 4.20 21.36 -10.75
CA LEU A 56 2.85 21.80 -10.45
C LEU A 56 2.85 23.16 -9.76
N SER A 57 1.77 23.92 -9.94
CA SER A 57 1.49 25.09 -9.12
C SER A 57 1.29 24.70 -7.65
N LYS A 58 1.32 25.68 -6.77
CA LYS A 58 1.10 25.43 -5.33
C LYS A 58 -0.28 24.87 -5.06
N GLU A 59 -1.28 25.35 -5.76
CA GLU A 59 -2.66 24.90 -5.68
C GLU A 59 -2.79 23.43 -6.11
N GLU A 60 -2.21 23.08 -7.28
CA GLU A 60 -2.19 21.69 -7.76
C GLU A 60 -1.42 20.74 -6.83
N ARG A 61 -0.33 21.22 -6.21
CA ARG A 61 0.40 20.44 -5.20
C ARG A 61 -0.48 20.13 -3.99
N GLN A 62 -1.25 21.13 -3.53
CA GLN A 62 -2.17 20.93 -2.41
C GLN A 62 -3.26 19.92 -2.76
N GLU A 63 -3.84 20.00 -3.96
CA GLU A 63 -4.84 19.04 -4.45
C GLU A 63 -4.29 17.58 -4.46
N VAL A 64 -3.02 17.41 -4.87
CA VAL A 64 -2.36 16.09 -4.82
C VAL A 64 -2.22 15.60 -3.38
N LEU A 65 -1.80 16.47 -2.45
CA LEU A 65 -1.66 16.10 -1.04
C LEU A 65 -3.01 15.75 -0.40
N ASP A 66 -4.04 16.53 -0.70
CA ASP A 66 -5.40 16.28 -0.21
C ASP A 66 -5.91 14.94 -0.75
N PHE A 67 -5.72 14.67 -2.05
CA PHE A 67 -6.11 13.40 -2.67
C PHE A 67 -5.44 12.18 -2.04
N ILE A 68 -4.11 12.24 -1.80
CA ILE A 68 -3.40 11.13 -1.15
C ILE A 68 -3.79 11.03 0.33
N GLY A 69 -4.01 12.17 0.97
CA GLY A 69 -4.43 12.26 2.37
C GLY A 69 -5.80 11.63 2.67
N ASP A 70 -6.66 11.56 1.65
CA ASP A 70 -7.99 10.94 1.73
C ASP A 70 -7.97 9.40 1.59
N PHE A 71 -6.79 8.78 1.41
CA PHE A 71 -6.69 7.33 1.34
C PHE A 71 -6.89 6.70 2.71
N GLU A 72 -7.72 5.65 2.75
CA GLU A 72 -8.02 4.92 3.98
C GLU A 72 -6.91 3.95 4.34
N ALA A 73 -6.64 3.77 5.64
CA ALA A 73 -5.66 2.79 6.11
C ALA A 73 -6.13 1.34 5.86
N TYR A 74 -7.45 1.12 5.91
CA TYR A 74 -8.12 -0.15 5.62
C TYR A 74 -9.56 0.11 5.18
N ALA A 75 -10.21 -0.91 4.62
CA ALA A 75 -11.66 -0.87 4.37
C ALA A 75 -12.30 -2.21 4.74
N GLU A 76 -13.47 -2.16 5.35
CA GLU A 76 -14.32 -3.33 5.58
C GLU A 76 -15.49 -3.31 4.60
N LEU A 77 -15.75 -4.44 3.97
CA LEU A 77 -16.83 -4.62 3.00
C LEU A 77 -17.63 -5.87 3.36
N GLU A 78 -18.91 -5.86 3.02
CA GLU A 78 -19.74 -7.07 3.02
C GLU A 78 -20.39 -7.22 1.64
N ILE A 79 -20.11 -8.34 0.98
CA ILE A 79 -20.60 -8.64 -0.37
C ILE A 79 -21.25 -10.02 -0.34
N GLN A 80 -22.55 -10.09 -0.63
CA GLN A 80 -23.33 -11.34 -0.63
C GLN A 80 -23.23 -12.13 0.69
N GLY A 81 -23.13 -11.42 1.83
CA GLY A 81 -23.01 -12.01 3.16
C GLY A 81 -21.58 -12.45 3.55
N GLN A 82 -20.61 -12.32 2.65
CA GLN A 82 -19.19 -12.53 2.95
C GLN A 82 -18.54 -11.22 3.35
N LYS A 83 -17.87 -11.22 4.50
CA LYS A 83 -17.09 -10.07 4.99
C LYS A 83 -15.68 -10.08 4.44
N TYR A 84 -15.18 -8.90 4.11
CA TYR A 84 -13.82 -8.64 3.63
C TYR A 84 -13.18 -7.53 4.43
N LEU A 85 -11.88 -7.68 4.69
CA LEU A 85 -11.01 -6.63 5.19
C LEU A 85 -9.92 -6.38 4.15
N LEU A 86 -9.89 -5.17 3.62
CA LEU A 86 -8.88 -4.71 2.68
C LEU A 86 -7.83 -3.91 3.45
N VAL A 87 -6.58 -4.28 3.34
CA VAL A 87 -5.44 -3.59 3.97
C VAL A 87 -4.21 -3.73 3.08
N HIS A 88 -3.30 -2.74 3.10
CA HIS A 88 -2.18 -2.72 2.17
C HIS A 88 -1.24 -3.91 2.35
N ALA A 89 -0.63 -4.07 3.52
CA ALA A 89 0.42 -5.09 3.73
C ALA A 89 -0.07 -6.31 4.53
N GLY A 90 -0.86 -6.10 5.55
CA GLY A 90 -1.35 -7.15 6.44
C GLY A 90 -1.66 -6.61 7.83
N LEU A 91 -1.63 -7.49 8.83
CA LEU A 91 -1.90 -7.17 10.22
C LEU A 91 -0.70 -7.62 11.06
N ASN A 92 0.17 -6.69 11.45
CA ASN A 92 1.33 -7.02 12.29
C ASN A 92 0.88 -7.45 13.68
N ASP A 93 1.55 -8.46 14.25
CA ASP A 93 1.21 -9.01 15.58
C ASP A 93 -0.29 -9.32 15.71
N PHE A 94 -0.83 -10.00 14.68
CA PHE A 94 -2.24 -10.37 14.63
C PHE A 94 -2.62 -11.32 15.77
N TYR A 95 -3.74 -10.99 16.42
CA TYR A 95 -4.51 -11.96 17.21
C TYR A 95 -6.01 -11.70 17.03
N TYR A 96 -6.80 -12.76 17.05
CA TYR A 96 -8.20 -12.78 16.62
C TYR A 96 -9.11 -11.71 17.26
N LYS A 97 -8.82 -11.29 18.51
CA LYS A 97 -9.62 -10.31 19.25
C LYS A 97 -9.12 -8.86 19.16
N LYS A 98 -8.00 -8.62 18.47
CA LYS A 98 -7.48 -7.26 18.31
C LYS A 98 -8.37 -6.50 17.34
N PRO A 99 -9.05 -5.42 17.79
CA PRO A 99 -9.82 -4.57 16.91
C PRO A 99 -8.92 -3.93 15.83
N ILE A 100 -9.46 -3.70 14.64
CA ILE A 100 -8.67 -3.13 13.54
C ILE A 100 -8.18 -1.72 13.88
N GLU A 101 -8.91 -0.98 14.68
CA GLU A 101 -8.59 0.38 15.13
C GLU A 101 -7.40 0.45 16.09
N GLU A 102 -6.97 -0.68 16.65
CA GLU A 102 -5.79 -0.76 17.53
C GLU A 102 -4.48 -1.00 16.76
N TYR A 103 -4.56 -1.23 15.44
CA TYR A 103 -3.37 -1.34 14.61
C TYR A 103 -2.85 0.04 14.23
N THR A 104 -1.53 0.22 14.38
CA THR A 104 -0.87 1.44 13.91
C THR A 104 -0.80 1.45 12.38
N ILE A 105 -0.53 2.62 11.80
CA ILE A 105 -0.33 2.73 10.36
C ILE A 105 0.84 1.85 9.89
N ASP A 106 1.90 1.76 10.69
CA ASP A 106 3.06 0.90 10.39
C ASP A 106 2.70 -0.58 10.38
N ASP A 107 1.82 -1.03 11.30
CA ASP A 107 1.34 -2.41 11.35
C ASP A 107 0.58 -2.80 10.08
N LEU A 108 -0.11 -1.84 9.45
CA LEU A 108 -0.95 -2.07 8.27
C LEU A 108 -0.19 -1.91 6.94
N LEU A 109 0.87 -1.06 6.91
CA LEU A 109 1.54 -0.68 5.67
C LEU A 109 2.87 -1.38 5.41
N TRP A 110 3.54 -1.92 6.45
CA TRP A 110 4.92 -2.40 6.32
C TRP A 110 5.12 -3.87 6.66
N THR A 111 4.13 -4.52 7.27
CA THR A 111 4.27 -5.91 7.70
C THR A 111 4.51 -6.86 6.52
N ARG A 112 5.25 -7.94 6.78
CA ARG A 112 5.38 -9.07 5.86
C ARG A 112 4.52 -10.21 6.39
N THR A 113 3.41 -10.43 5.73
CA THR A 113 2.43 -11.44 6.14
C THR A 113 3.02 -12.84 6.11
N ASP A 114 2.79 -13.60 7.18
CA ASP A 114 2.97 -15.04 7.20
C ASP A 114 1.72 -15.71 6.60
N TYR A 115 1.82 -16.19 5.37
CA TYR A 115 0.70 -16.83 4.67
C TYR A 115 0.37 -18.24 5.20
N GLU A 116 1.17 -18.79 6.09
CA GLU A 116 0.87 -20.04 6.80
C GLU A 116 -0.05 -19.83 8.01
N MET A 117 -0.20 -18.58 8.47
CA MET A 117 -1.08 -18.22 9.57
C MET A 117 -2.44 -17.73 9.05
N PRO A 118 -3.56 -18.38 9.42
CA PRO A 118 -4.89 -17.88 9.10
C PRO A 118 -5.18 -16.61 9.91
N TYR A 119 -5.81 -15.62 9.28
CA TYR A 119 -6.35 -14.47 9.98
C TYR A 119 -7.71 -14.81 10.64
N TYR A 120 -8.79 -14.30 10.15
CA TYR A 120 -10.13 -14.49 10.69
C TYR A 120 -10.79 -15.76 10.12
N GLU A 121 -11.72 -16.35 10.87
CA GLU A 121 -12.53 -17.48 10.38
C GLU A 121 -13.74 -17.00 9.56
N ASP A 122 -14.29 -15.82 9.88
CA ASP A 122 -15.53 -15.27 9.33
C ASP A 122 -15.32 -14.13 8.32
N LYS A 123 -14.07 -13.76 8.07
CA LYS A 123 -13.69 -12.59 7.24
C LYS A 123 -12.51 -12.96 6.33
N ILE A 124 -12.57 -12.55 5.07
CA ILE A 124 -11.45 -12.69 4.13
C ILE A 124 -10.59 -11.42 4.19
N VAL A 125 -9.29 -11.57 4.41
CA VAL A 125 -8.32 -10.46 4.36
C VAL A 125 -7.74 -10.38 2.95
N ILE A 126 -7.73 -9.18 2.37
CA ILE A 126 -7.15 -8.93 1.05
C ILE A 126 -5.97 -7.97 1.21
N THR A 127 -4.80 -8.38 0.70
CA THR A 127 -3.55 -7.62 0.81
C THR A 127 -2.84 -7.44 -0.53
N GLY A 128 -1.99 -6.42 -0.59
CA GLY A 128 -0.97 -6.19 -1.60
C GLY A 128 0.44 -6.30 -1.03
N HIS A 129 1.32 -5.35 -1.34
CA HIS A 129 2.64 -5.10 -0.74
C HIS A 129 3.69 -6.21 -0.87
N THR A 130 3.31 -7.46 -0.64
CA THR A 130 4.20 -8.61 -0.76
C THR A 130 3.96 -9.28 -2.11
N PRO A 131 4.90 -9.14 -3.07
CA PRO A 131 4.72 -9.74 -4.38
C PRO A 131 4.54 -11.25 -4.28
N THR A 132 3.50 -11.77 -4.92
CA THR A 132 3.16 -13.21 -4.87
C THR A 132 4.26 -14.11 -5.40
N GLN A 133 5.21 -13.55 -6.15
CA GLN A 133 6.44 -14.24 -6.58
C GLN A 133 7.37 -14.61 -5.41
N THR A 134 7.26 -13.89 -4.28
CA THR A 134 8.13 -14.08 -3.11
C THR A 134 7.51 -14.96 -2.03
N ILE A 135 6.24 -15.38 -2.20
CA ILE A 135 5.54 -16.23 -1.24
C ILE A 135 6.06 -17.66 -1.37
N LEU A 136 6.61 -18.18 -0.27
CA LEU A 136 7.11 -19.57 -0.22
C LEU A 136 5.98 -20.54 -0.44
N GLY A 137 6.22 -21.55 -1.28
CA GLY A 137 5.21 -22.57 -1.59
C GLY A 137 4.12 -22.12 -2.56
N ASN A 138 4.21 -20.91 -3.12
CA ASN A 138 3.32 -20.48 -4.19
C ASN A 138 3.68 -21.20 -5.50
N ASP A 139 2.78 -22.04 -5.99
CA ASP A 139 2.94 -22.81 -7.24
C ASP A 139 2.63 -21.98 -8.50
N ARG A 140 2.06 -20.77 -8.35
CA ARG A 140 1.73 -19.83 -9.43
C ARG A 140 2.27 -18.43 -9.17
N PRO A 141 3.59 -18.23 -9.11
CA PRO A 141 4.19 -16.91 -8.85
C PRO A 141 3.71 -15.86 -9.86
N GLY A 142 3.34 -14.67 -9.35
CA GLY A 142 2.84 -13.56 -10.19
C GLY A 142 1.37 -13.66 -10.57
N TYR A 143 0.63 -14.57 -9.97
CA TYR A 143 -0.83 -14.63 -9.99
C TYR A 143 -1.38 -14.38 -8.58
N ILE A 144 -2.67 -14.04 -8.46
CA ILE A 144 -3.36 -13.90 -7.18
C ILE A 144 -3.17 -15.18 -6.38
N TYR A 145 -2.68 -15.02 -5.15
CA TYR A 145 -2.45 -16.14 -4.24
C TYR A 145 -3.56 -16.19 -3.20
N ARG A 146 -4.05 -17.41 -2.92
CA ARG A 146 -5.10 -17.64 -1.94
C ARG A 146 -4.69 -18.74 -1.00
N LYS A 147 -4.78 -18.46 0.28
CA LYS A 147 -4.59 -19.48 1.31
C LYS A 147 -5.43 -19.15 2.53
N TYR A 148 -6.12 -20.14 3.08
CA TYR A 148 -7.11 -19.92 4.14
C TYR A 148 -8.10 -18.80 3.75
N ASN A 149 -8.41 -17.89 4.66
CA ASN A 149 -9.22 -16.69 4.39
C ASN A 149 -8.35 -15.47 4.05
N HIS A 150 -7.32 -15.67 3.20
CA HIS A 150 -6.43 -14.61 2.75
C HIS A 150 -6.26 -14.61 1.23
N ILE A 151 -6.33 -13.42 0.63
CA ILE A 151 -6.09 -13.19 -0.80
C ILE A 151 -4.96 -12.17 -0.93
N ALA A 152 -3.84 -12.56 -1.55
CA ALA A 152 -2.76 -11.64 -1.90
C ALA A 152 -2.87 -11.22 -3.36
N LEU A 153 -3.01 -9.89 -3.59
CA LEU A 153 -3.25 -9.29 -4.91
C LEU A 153 -2.01 -8.74 -5.59
N ASP A 154 -0.89 -8.58 -4.89
CA ASP A 154 0.32 -8.02 -5.49
C ASP A 154 0.99 -9.05 -6.41
N CYS A 155 0.65 -9.00 -7.68
CA CYS A 155 1.25 -9.85 -8.69
C CYS A 155 2.53 -9.25 -9.29
N GLY A 156 3.18 -8.30 -8.57
CA GLY A 156 4.50 -7.75 -8.90
C GLY A 156 4.50 -6.90 -10.16
N ALA A 157 3.53 -6.02 -10.36
CA ALA A 157 3.37 -5.22 -11.58
C ALA A 157 4.61 -4.41 -11.97
N CYS A 158 5.42 -3.99 -10.99
CA CYS A 158 6.69 -3.28 -11.19
C CYS A 158 7.83 -4.19 -11.66
N SER A 159 7.68 -5.50 -11.61
CA SER A 159 8.71 -6.47 -11.99
C SER A 159 8.63 -6.87 -13.45
N ARG A 160 9.75 -7.31 -14.05
CA ARG A 160 9.83 -7.69 -15.47
C ARG A 160 8.80 -8.76 -15.87
N ASN A 161 8.52 -9.72 -15.00
CA ASN A 161 7.59 -10.84 -15.21
C ASN A 161 6.32 -10.69 -14.36
N GLY A 162 6.10 -9.51 -13.78
CA GLY A 162 4.92 -9.23 -12.96
C GLY A 162 3.77 -8.70 -13.81
N ARG A 163 2.61 -8.60 -13.20
CA ARG A 163 1.38 -8.10 -13.80
C ARG A 163 0.54 -7.33 -12.81
N LEU A 164 -0.25 -6.41 -13.31
CA LEU A 164 -1.33 -5.82 -12.54
C LEU A 164 -2.45 -6.86 -12.46
N ALA A 165 -3.03 -7.04 -11.30
CA ALA A 165 -4.13 -7.96 -11.07
C ALA A 165 -5.33 -7.24 -10.44
N GLY A 166 -6.51 -7.79 -10.66
CA GLY A 166 -7.75 -7.38 -10.03
C GLY A 166 -8.68 -8.58 -9.83
N ILE A 167 -9.58 -8.46 -8.88
CA ILE A 167 -10.58 -9.47 -8.57
C ILE A 167 -11.97 -8.85 -8.45
N CYS A 168 -12.96 -9.47 -9.06
CA CYS A 168 -14.36 -9.18 -8.81
C CYS A 168 -14.82 -10.04 -7.64
N LEU A 169 -15.14 -9.41 -6.50
CA LEU A 169 -15.47 -10.14 -5.27
C LEU A 169 -16.83 -10.84 -5.34
N GLU A 170 -17.77 -10.35 -6.15
CA GLU A 170 -19.08 -10.96 -6.34
C GLU A 170 -19.01 -12.30 -7.10
N THR A 171 -18.06 -12.43 -8.00
CA THR A 171 -17.95 -13.62 -8.87
C THR A 171 -16.68 -14.45 -8.64
N GLY A 172 -15.71 -13.90 -7.91
CA GLY A 172 -14.38 -14.46 -7.73
C GLY A 172 -13.51 -14.42 -9.00
N LYS A 173 -13.97 -13.75 -10.08
CA LYS A 173 -13.25 -13.67 -11.35
C LYS A 173 -12.01 -12.78 -11.22
N GLU A 174 -10.89 -13.31 -11.69
CA GLU A 174 -9.59 -12.65 -11.70
C GLU A 174 -9.31 -12.04 -13.07
N TYR A 175 -8.62 -10.89 -13.06
CA TYR A 175 -8.22 -10.15 -14.24
C TYR A 175 -6.74 -9.80 -14.15
N TYR A 176 -6.02 -9.84 -15.26
CA TYR A 176 -4.60 -9.57 -15.32
C TYR A 176 -4.25 -8.70 -16.52
N SER A 177 -3.27 -7.80 -16.35
CA SER A 177 -2.80 -6.91 -17.43
C SER A 177 -2.01 -7.64 -18.51
N ARG A 178 -1.49 -8.84 -18.21
CA ARG A 178 -0.76 -9.74 -19.12
C ARG A 178 -1.12 -11.19 -18.75
N GLU A 179 -1.24 -12.02 -19.74
CA GLU A 179 -1.38 -13.47 -19.59
C GLU A 179 -0.03 -14.17 -19.65
#